data_3b01877f4230096ebed5125fed9ac5a4
#
_entry.id   3b01877f4230096ebed5125fed9ac5a4
#
_cell.length_a   1.000
_cell.length_b   1.000
_cell.length_c   1.000
_cell.angle_alpha   90.00
_cell.angle_beta   90.00
_cell.angle_gamma   90.00
#
_symmetry.space_group_name_H-M   'P 1'
#
loop_
_entity.id
_entity.type
_entity.pdbx_description
1 polymer ?
#
loop_
_entity_poly.entity_id
_entity_poly.type
_entity_poly.pdbx_seq_one_letter_code
_entity_poly.pdbx_strand_id
1 'polypeptide(L)'
;MIYDEVLRFYQRFKGKKCVIGYSFLGREIHAFHVGSDYGKQFVAAYAVHGREWITARLALCHIKRKVHCGGWIIPLVNPDGAIISQTKDSMWKANARGVDINCNFDADWGTGSLNTRTQGSENCIGECPVSERETAALVRFTQRIKPFTTLSFHTKGGEIYWEYAGSGDISGAEIIARTTGYSVKKIVGSAGGYKDWCIQKLGIPAYTIECGDDSLTHPITKLSDIKECKNVLRDFTKYYERKIYEGGAQVRAKGV
;
A
#
# COMPACT_ATOMS: atom_id res chain seq x y z
N MET A 1 -6.21 -2.39 20.41
CA MET A 1 -5.43 -2.94 19.26
C MET A 1 -5.55 -2.01 18.05
N ILE A 2 -4.70 -2.18 17.06
CA ILE A 2 -4.74 -1.30 15.86
C ILE A 2 -6.08 -1.37 15.13
N TYR A 3 -6.69 -2.54 15.04
CA TYR A 3 -8.01 -2.70 14.43
C TYR A 3 -9.08 -1.83 15.10
N ASP A 4 -9.09 -1.79 16.44
CA ASP A 4 -10.04 -0.95 17.17
C ASP A 4 -9.77 0.55 16.98
N GLU A 5 -8.48 0.94 16.80
CA GLU A 5 -8.14 2.32 16.48
C GLU A 5 -8.70 2.73 15.12
N VAL A 6 -8.52 1.87 14.09
CA VAL A 6 -9.05 2.10 12.74
C VAL A 6 -10.57 2.11 12.74
N LEU A 7 -11.22 1.17 13.44
CA LEU A 7 -12.68 1.08 13.54
C LEU A 7 -13.28 2.33 14.21
N ARG A 8 -12.73 2.74 15.37
CA ARG A 8 -13.16 4.00 16.04
C ARG A 8 -12.96 5.21 15.15
N PHE A 9 -11.87 5.26 14.40
CA PHE A 9 -11.62 6.34 13.45
C PHE A 9 -12.64 6.30 12.32
N TYR A 10 -12.94 5.12 11.76
CA TYR A 10 -13.96 4.95 10.73
C TYR A 10 -15.33 5.44 11.20
N GLN A 11 -15.75 5.06 12.39
CA GLN A 11 -17.05 5.50 12.95
C GLN A 11 -17.15 7.03 13.06
N ARG A 12 -16.08 7.71 13.46
CA ARG A 12 -16.05 9.18 13.70
C ARG A 12 -15.78 10.00 12.43
N PHE A 13 -15.19 9.40 11.42
CA PHE A 13 -14.84 10.12 10.19
C PHE A 13 -16.10 10.56 9.43
N LYS A 14 -16.19 11.86 9.13
CA LYS A 14 -17.35 12.49 8.48
C LYS A 14 -17.24 12.56 6.97
N GLY A 15 -16.05 12.32 6.40
CA GLY A 15 -15.83 12.29 4.95
C GLY A 15 -16.34 11.01 4.31
N LYS A 16 -16.13 10.90 3.01
CA LYS A 16 -16.49 9.73 2.20
C LYS A 16 -15.63 8.52 2.61
N LYS A 17 -16.27 7.42 2.91
CA LYS A 17 -15.66 6.18 3.39
C LYS A 17 -16.47 4.98 2.96
N CYS A 18 -15.87 3.80 2.91
CA CYS A 18 -16.58 2.55 2.66
C CYS A 18 -15.83 1.34 3.24
N VAL A 19 -16.55 0.23 3.38
CA VAL A 19 -15.97 -1.10 3.57
C VAL A 19 -15.70 -1.67 2.18
N ILE A 20 -14.46 -2.09 1.94
CA ILE A 20 -14.04 -2.64 0.63
C ILE A 20 -14.13 -4.16 0.57
N GLY A 21 -14.20 -4.80 1.71
CA GLY A 21 -14.29 -6.26 1.88
C GLY A 21 -14.10 -6.67 3.32
N TYR A 22 -13.90 -7.96 3.50
CA TYR A 22 -13.74 -8.59 4.82
C TYR A 22 -12.52 -9.50 4.80
N SER A 23 -11.81 -9.55 5.92
CA SER A 23 -10.72 -10.50 6.15
C SER A 23 -11.26 -11.95 6.26
N PHE A 24 -10.35 -12.90 6.36
CA PHE A 24 -10.72 -14.31 6.51
C PHE A 24 -11.62 -14.55 7.73
N LEU A 25 -11.33 -13.90 8.86
CA LEU A 25 -12.14 -14.00 10.09
C LEU A 25 -13.32 -13.01 10.14
N GLY A 26 -13.69 -12.39 9.01
CA GLY A 26 -14.87 -11.55 8.87
C GLY A 26 -14.72 -10.11 9.37
N ARG A 27 -13.50 -9.62 9.61
CA ARG A 27 -13.26 -8.21 9.98
C ARG A 27 -13.33 -7.30 8.77
N GLU A 28 -13.98 -6.16 8.93
CA GLU A 28 -14.12 -5.15 7.88
C GLU A 28 -12.77 -4.55 7.49
N ILE A 29 -12.56 -4.39 6.18
CA ILE A 29 -11.44 -3.66 5.61
C ILE A 29 -11.96 -2.30 5.15
N HIS A 30 -11.48 -1.24 5.80
CA HIS A 30 -11.99 0.11 5.62
C HIS A 30 -11.15 0.92 4.63
N ALA A 31 -11.83 1.76 3.82
CA ALA A 31 -11.21 2.76 2.98
C ALA A 31 -11.79 4.15 3.24
N PHE A 32 -10.91 5.16 3.16
CA PHE A 32 -11.23 6.57 3.40
C PHE A 32 -10.84 7.39 2.18
N HIS A 33 -11.77 8.20 1.69
CA HIS A 33 -11.48 9.15 0.63
C HIS A 33 -10.86 10.43 1.20
N VAL A 34 -9.85 10.95 0.51
CA VAL A 34 -9.17 12.19 0.84
C VAL A 34 -9.00 13.06 -0.41
N GLY A 35 -8.91 14.37 -0.24
CA GLY A 35 -8.72 15.31 -1.36
C GLY A 35 -9.96 15.50 -2.22
N SER A 36 -9.75 15.78 -3.51
CA SER A 36 -10.82 16.07 -4.48
C SER A 36 -11.61 14.83 -4.88
N ASP A 37 -12.92 14.96 -4.98
CA ASP A 37 -13.80 13.92 -5.56
C ASP A 37 -13.66 13.81 -7.10
N TYR A 38 -13.06 14.81 -7.72
CA TYR A 38 -12.92 14.94 -9.17
C TYR A 38 -11.48 14.67 -9.63
N GLY A 39 -11.34 14.23 -10.88
CA GLY A 39 -10.05 14.00 -11.51
C GLY A 39 -9.45 12.63 -11.19
N LYS A 40 -8.14 12.53 -11.41
CA LYS A 40 -7.39 11.28 -11.20
C LYS A 40 -7.26 10.97 -9.71
N GLN A 41 -7.51 9.73 -9.35
CA GLN A 41 -7.45 9.24 -7.97
C GLN A 41 -6.22 8.36 -7.75
N PHE A 42 -5.61 8.41 -6.55
CA PHE A 42 -4.63 7.42 -6.12
C PHE A 42 -5.27 6.38 -5.17
N VAL A 43 -4.59 5.25 -4.98
CA VAL A 43 -4.89 4.30 -3.89
C VAL A 43 -3.63 4.08 -3.07
N ALA A 44 -3.74 4.22 -1.74
CA ALA A 44 -2.67 3.95 -0.80
C ALA A 44 -3.08 2.84 0.18
N ALA A 45 -2.33 1.74 0.21
CA ALA A 45 -2.55 0.56 1.04
C ALA A 45 -1.51 0.48 2.16
N TYR A 46 -1.94 0.06 3.36
CA TYR A 46 -1.10 -0.03 4.55
C TYR A 46 -1.38 -1.32 5.30
N ALA A 47 -0.41 -1.75 6.11
CA ALA A 47 -0.49 -2.93 6.95
C ALA A 47 -1.00 -4.16 6.19
N VAL A 48 -0.37 -4.44 5.06
CA VAL A 48 -0.55 -5.66 4.27
C VAL A 48 0.00 -6.86 5.05
N HIS A 49 1.14 -6.66 5.73
CA HIS A 49 1.70 -7.65 6.64
C HIS A 49 1.31 -7.38 8.09
N GLY A 50 1.03 -8.46 8.83
CA GLY A 50 0.56 -8.37 10.22
C GLY A 50 1.50 -7.61 11.14
N ARG A 51 2.81 -7.92 11.12
CA ARG A 51 3.84 -7.28 11.96
C ARG A 51 4.11 -5.82 11.63
N GLU A 52 3.61 -5.34 10.50
CA GLU A 52 3.81 -3.95 10.01
C GLU A 52 2.63 -3.04 10.34
N TRP A 53 1.84 -3.43 11.36
CA TRP A 53 0.63 -2.71 11.78
C TRP A 53 0.84 -1.24 12.12
N ILE A 54 2.08 -0.81 12.40
CA ILE A 54 2.40 0.61 12.65
C ILE A 54 2.10 1.49 11.44
N THR A 55 2.19 0.94 10.22
CA THR A 55 1.85 1.68 8.99
C THR A 55 0.37 2.07 8.95
N ALA A 56 -0.52 1.34 9.63
CA ALA A 56 -1.91 1.75 9.79
C ALA A 56 -2.04 3.05 10.59
N ARG A 57 -1.20 3.28 11.61
CA ARG A 57 -1.17 4.58 12.30
C ARG A 57 -0.63 5.70 11.41
N LEU A 58 0.35 5.39 10.55
CA LEU A 58 0.81 6.33 9.52
C LEU A 58 -0.34 6.69 8.57
N ALA A 59 -1.14 5.71 8.14
CA ALA A 59 -2.33 5.95 7.31
C ALA A 59 -3.33 6.91 7.99
N LEU A 60 -3.62 6.71 9.28
CA LEU A 60 -4.49 7.62 10.04
C LEU A 60 -3.93 9.05 10.14
N CYS A 61 -2.61 9.21 10.12
CA CYS A 61 -1.97 10.53 10.01
C CYS A 61 -2.14 11.11 8.61
N HIS A 62 -1.98 10.30 7.55
CA HIS A 62 -2.14 10.75 6.16
C HIS A 62 -3.58 11.19 5.86
N ILE A 63 -4.61 10.48 6.38
CA ILE A 63 -6.03 10.86 6.20
C ILE A 63 -6.31 12.27 6.74
N LYS A 64 -5.61 12.70 7.79
CA LYS A 64 -5.78 14.02 8.40
C LYS A 64 -4.98 15.13 7.72
N ARG A 65 -4.14 14.80 6.74
CA ARG A 65 -3.25 15.75 6.09
C ARG A 65 -3.79 16.18 4.73
N LYS A 66 -3.39 17.38 4.30
CA LYS A 66 -3.71 17.87 2.96
C LYS A 66 -3.02 17.01 1.91
N VAL A 67 -3.77 16.61 0.90
CA VAL A 67 -3.30 16.05 -0.37
C VAL A 67 -3.72 16.97 -1.51
N HIS A 68 -3.05 16.89 -2.65
CA HIS A 68 -3.25 17.81 -3.77
C HIS A 68 -4.08 17.21 -4.90
N CYS A 69 -4.31 15.90 -4.90
CA CYS A 69 -5.29 15.24 -5.75
C CYS A 69 -6.16 14.31 -4.90
N GLY A 70 -7.24 13.82 -5.45
CA GLY A 70 -8.10 12.87 -4.77
C GLY A 70 -7.49 11.48 -4.64
N GLY A 71 -7.94 10.73 -3.66
CA GLY A 71 -7.52 9.33 -3.53
C GLY A 71 -8.15 8.60 -2.35
N TRP A 72 -7.83 7.33 -2.27
CA TRP A 72 -8.32 6.44 -1.24
C TRP A 72 -7.18 5.88 -0.41
N ILE A 73 -7.37 5.89 0.89
CA ILE A 73 -6.42 5.35 1.88
C ILE A 73 -7.07 4.15 2.56
N ILE A 74 -6.39 2.99 2.53
CA ILE A 74 -6.80 1.74 3.16
C ILE A 74 -5.83 1.48 4.32
N PRO A 75 -6.16 1.86 5.57
CA PRO A 75 -5.20 1.83 6.68
C PRO A 75 -4.74 0.43 7.07
N LEU A 76 -5.59 -0.58 6.91
CA LEU A 76 -5.36 -1.90 7.46
C LEU A 76 -5.92 -2.96 6.51
N VAL A 77 -5.08 -3.42 5.58
CA VAL A 77 -5.46 -4.45 4.60
C VAL A 77 -5.59 -5.81 5.27
N ASN A 78 -4.73 -6.10 6.27
CA ASN A 78 -4.67 -7.37 6.97
C ASN A 78 -5.03 -7.23 8.47
N PRO A 79 -6.31 -7.04 8.80
CA PRO A 79 -6.71 -6.84 10.20
C PRO A 79 -6.48 -8.08 11.08
N ASP A 80 -6.63 -9.28 10.52
CA ASP A 80 -6.43 -10.52 11.25
C ASP A 80 -4.95 -10.74 11.59
N GLY A 81 -4.07 -10.59 10.61
CA GLY A 81 -2.63 -10.70 10.80
C GLY A 81 -2.10 -9.67 11.80
N ALA A 82 -2.61 -8.44 11.74
CA ALA A 82 -2.24 -7.39 12.67
C ALA A 82 -2.65 -7.72 14.14
N ILE A 83 -3.81 -8.34 14.34
CA ILE A 83 -4.24 -8.79 15.66
C ILE A 83 -3.36 -9.96 16.13
N ILE A 84 -3.06 -10.93 15.27
CA ILE A 84 -2.16 -12.05 15.61
C ILE A 84 -0.80 -11.49 16.02
N SER A 85 -0.24 -10.56 15.25
CA SER A 85 1.04 -9.93 15.58
C SER A 85 1.01 -9.18 16.93
N GLN A 86 -0.09 -8.52 17.27
CA GLN A 86 -0.20 -7.77 18.52
C GLN A 86 -0.54 -8.64 19.75
N THR A 87 -0.95 -9.91 19.57
CA THR A 87 -1.48 -10.72 20.69
C THR A 87 -0.84 -12.09 20.87
N LYS A 88 -0.28 -12.68 19.83
CA LYS A 88 0.19 -14.07 19.84
C LYS A 88 1.64 -14.23 19.39
N ASP A 89 1.97 -13.70 18.23
CA ASP A 89 3.30 -13.82 17.61
C ASP A 89 3.67 -12.46 16.98
N SER A 90 4.53 -11.72 17.66
CA SER A 90 4.90 -10.37 17.25
C SER A 90 5.52 -10.30 15.85
N MET A 91 6.11 -11.40 15.38
CA MET A 91 6.74 -11.52 14.05
C MET A 91 5.78 -11.99 12.96
N TRP A 92 4.50 -12.24 13.28
CA TRP A 92 3.53 -12.74 12.33
C TRP A 92 3.33 -11.80 11.15
N LYS A 93 3.68 -12.28 9.95
CA LYS A 93 3.61 -11.52 8.68
C LYS A 93 2.29 -11.77 7.93
N ALA A 94 1.85 -13.00 7.88
CA ALA A 94 0.76 -13.51 7.08
C ALA A 94 -0.64 -13.02 7.52
N ASN A 95 -1.67 -13.38 6.76
CA ASN A 95 -3.07 -13.29 7.20
C ASN A 95 -3.42 -14.44 8.17
N ALA A 96 -4.71 -14.58 8.55
CA ALA A 96 -5.14 -15.63 9.48
C ALA A 96 -5.08 -17.05 8.89
N ARG A 97 -4.94 -17.20 7.58
CA ARG A 97 -4.71 -18.50 6.90
C ARG A 97 -3.22 -18.86 6.76
N GLY A 98 -2.34 -18.02 7.24
CA GLY A 98 -0.90 -18.23 7.07
C GLY A 98 -0.39 -17.91 5.65
N VAL A 99 -1.09 -17.07 4.90
CA VAL A 99 -0.72 -16.64 3.55
C VAL A 99 -0.17 -15.23 3.60
N ASP A 100 0.98 -15.00 2.97
CA ASP A 100 1.53 -13.67 2.74
C ASP A 100 0.71 -12.97 1.65
N ILE A 101 -0.09 -11.98 2.05
CA ILE A 101 -0.96 -11.25 1.12
C ILE A 101 -0.16 -10.62 -0.02
N ASN A 102 1.06 -10.13 0.26
CA ASN A 102 1.92 -9.50 -0.76
C ASN A 102 2.66 -10.51 -1.66
N CYS A 103 2.33 -11.79 -1.56
CA CYS A 103 2.73 -12.86 -2.48
C CYS A 103 1.53 -13.54 -3.16
N ASN A 104 0.31 -13.02 -2.96
CA ASN A 104 -0.92 -13.67 -3.41
C ASN A 104 -1.61 -12.95 -4.59
N PHE A 105 -1.02 -11.88 -5.14
CA PHE A 105 -1.57 -11.22 -6.34
C PHE A 105 -1.22 -11.97 -7.62
N ASP A 106 -2.06 -11.83 -8.66
CA ASP A 106 -1.83 -12.40 -9.99
C ASP A 106 -0.81 -11.57 -10.80
N ALA A 107 0.46 -11.64 -10.38
CA ALA A 107 1.60 -11.04 -11.06
C ALA A 107 2.76 -12.03 -11.01
N ASP A 108 2.91 -12.83 -12.07
CA ASP A 108 3.84 -13.97 -12.15
C ASP A 108 3.80 -14.83 -10.87
N TRP A 109 2.59 -15.04 -10.36
CA TRP A 109 2.35 -15.73 -9.09
C TRP A 109 3.05 -17.08 -9.03
N GLY A 110 3.77 -17.30 -7.92
CA GLY A 110 4.50 -18.55 -7.67
C GLY A 110 5.88 -18.63 -8.32
N THR A 111 6.34 -17.59 -9.01
CA THR A 111 7.68 -17.57 -9.64
C THR A 111 8.73 -16.87 -8.80
N GLY A 112 8.34 -16.22 -7.70
CA GLY A 112 9.28 -15.55 -6.80
C GLY A 112 10.27 -16.54 -6.17
N SER A 113 11.55 -16.15 -6.10
CA SER A 113 12.64 -17.02 -5.63
C SER A 113 12.47 -17.49 -4.18
N LEU A 114 11.77 -16.74 -3.36
CA LEU A 114 11.49 -17.07 -1.95
C LEU A 114 10.07 -17.59 -1.72
N ASN A 115 9.27 -17.75 -2.79
CA ASN A 115 7.90 -18.22 -2.67
C ASN A 115 7.83 -19.65 -2.09
N THR A 116 6.88 -19.88 -1.19
CA THR A 116 6.60 -21.18 -0.59
C THR A 116 5.10 -21.43 -0.53
N ARG A 117 4.72 -22.72 -0.42
CA ARG A 117 3.33 -23.16 -0.17
C ARG A 117 3.08 -23.55 1.28
N THR A 118 4.09 -23.47 2.13
CA THR A 118 3.98 -23.80 3.55
C THR A 118 3.23 -22.70 4.29
N GLN A 119 2.03 -22.99 4.76
CA GLN A 119 1.22 -22.05 5.54
C GLN A 119 1.94 -21.59 6.81
N GLY A 120 1.85 -20.29 7.08
CA GLY A 120 2.49 -19.65 8.24
C GLY A 120 3.95 -19.28 8.02
N SER A 121 4.60 -19.79 6.97
CA SER A 121 5.93 -19.35 6.58
C SER A 121 5.88 -17.99 5.88
N GLU A 122 6.96 -17.22 6.00
CA GLU A 122 7.12 -16.01 5.19
C GLU A 122 7.06 -16.35 3.70
N ASN A 123 6.48 -15.44 2.92
CA ASN A 123 6.29 -15.58 1.47
C ASN A 123 5.42 -16.78 1.04
N CYS A 124 4.52 -17.27 1.93
CA CYS A 124 3.51 -18.26 1.54
C CYS A 124 2.51 -17.66 0.56
N ILE A 125 2.44 -18.24 -0.64
CA ILE A 125 1.68 -17.69 -1.79
C ILE A 125 0.18 -18.03 -1.78
N GLY A 126 -0.28 -18.95 -0.91
CA GLY A 126 -1.64 -19.46 -0.91
C GLY A 126 -1.89 -20.57 -1.96
N GLU A 127 -3.14 -20.93 -2.16
CA GLU A 127 -3.54 -22.03 -3.04
C GLU A 127 -3.53 -21.65 -4.53
N CYS A 128 -3.98 -20.43 -4.83
CA CYS A 128 -3.97 -19.85 -6.17
C CYS A 128 -3.86 -18.33 -6.07
N PRO A 129 -3.57 -17.61 -7.19
CA PRO A 129 -3.55 -16.16 -7.16
C PRO A 129 -4.92 -15.62 -6.74
N VAL A 130 -4.89 -14.60 -5.88
CA VAL A 130 -6.08 -13.95 -5.33
C VAL A 130 -6.99 -14.89 -4.51
N SER A 131 -6.43 -15.97 -3.94
CA SER A 131 -7.17 -16.89 -3.07
C SER A 131 -7.63 -16.23 -1.76
N GLU A 132 -6.90 -15.22 -1.30
CA GLU A 132 -7.18 -14.58 -0.01
C GLU A 132 -8.24 -13.48 -0.14
N ARG A 133 -9.14 -13.42 0.86
CA ARG A 133 -10.24 -12.44 0.88
C ARG A 133 -9.72 -11.01 0.89
N GLU A 134 -8.64 -10.77 1.61
CA GLU A 134 -7.95 -9.49 1.72
C GLU A 134 -7.36 -9.07 0.37
N THR A 135 -6.67 -9.97 -0.32
CA THR A 135 -6.16 -9.76 -1.69
C THR A 135 -7.30 -9.45 -2.65
N ALA A 136 -8.34 -10.29 -2.64
CA ALA A 136 -9.51 -10.11 -3.51
C ALA A 136 -10.24 -8.78 -3.25
N ALA A 137 -10.32 -8.32 -1.99
CA ALA A 137 -10.91 -7.04 -1.63
C ALA A 137 -10.11 -5.88 -2.22
N LEU A 138 -8.78 -5.91 -2.08
CA LEU A 138 -7.89 -4.86 -2.59
C LEU A 138 -7.89 -4.83 -4.13
N VAL A 139 -7.85 -5.99 -4.79
CA VAL A 139 -7.94 -6.13 -6.26
C VAL A 139 -9.23 -5.51 -6.79
N ARG A 140 -10.40 -5.95 -6.29
CA ARG A 140 -11.70 -5.43 -6.73
C ARG A 140 -11.85 -3.94 -6.48
N PHE A 141 -11.36 -3.46 -5.34
CA PHE A 141 -11.41 -2.04 -5.02
C PHE A 141 -10.54 -1.22 -5.96
N THR A 142 -9.30 -1.61 -6.19
CA THR A 142 -8.36 -0.93 -7.10
C THR A 142 -8.90 -0.90 -8.53
N GLN A 143 -9.42 -2.01 -9.04
CA GLN A 143 -10.06 -2.07 -10.36
C GLN A 143 -11.27 -1.16 -10.49
N ARG A 144 -12.08 -1.03 -9.43
CA ARG A 144 -13.25 -0.13 -9.40
C ARG A 144 -12.84 1.35 -9.41
N ILE A 145 -11.81 1.71 -8.63
CA ILE A 145 -11.32 3.10 -8.55
C ILE A 145 -10.58 3.53 -9.82
N LYS A 146 -9.90 2.59 -10.50
CA LYS A 146 -9.03 2.88 -11.67
C LYS A 146 -8.04 3.99 -11.36
N PRO A 147 -7.21 3.84 -10.33
CA PRO A 147 -6.31 4.89 -9.91
C PRO A 147 -5.24 5.16 -10.97
N PHE A 148 -4.69 6.37 -10.99
CA PHE A 148 -3.55 6.68 -11.84
C PHE A 148 -2.23 6.14 -11.27
N THR A 149 -2.21 5.81 -9.98
CA THR A 149 -1.06 5.26 -9.27
C THR A 149 -1.48 4.60 -7.96
N THR A 150 -0.63 3.70 -7.45
CA THR A 150 -0.80 3.10 -6.13
C THR A 150 0.47 3.22 -5.29
N LEU A 151 0.31 3.35 -3.98
CA LEU A 151 1.38 3.34 -3.00
C LEU A 151 1.08 2.27 -1.95
N SER A 152 2.06 1.42 -1.63
CA SER A 152 1.95 0.42 -0.57
C SER A 152 3.01 0.70 0.49
N PHE A 153 2.56 0.89 1.74
CA PHE A 153 3.44 1.23 2.86
C PHE A 153 3.70 0.01 3.73
N HIS A 154 4.95 -0.37 3.78
CA HIS A 154 5.52 -1.51 4.51
C HIS A 154 6.51 -1.03 5.57
N THR A 155 7.13 -1.93 6.28
CA THR A 155 8.33 -1.78 7.08
C THR A 155 9.19 -3.04 6.88
N LYS A 156 10.51 -2.93 6.86
CA LYS A 156 11.44 -1.84 7.07
C LYS A 156 12.55 -1.88 6.01
N GLY A 157 13.41 -0.87 5.99
CA GLY A 157 14.59 -0.90 5.10
C GLY A 157 15.00 0.47 4.58
N GLY A 158 14.16 1.52 4.68
CA GLY A 158 14.44 2.82 4.10
C GLY A 158 14.56 2.76 2.58
N GLU A 159 13.69 2.00 1.94
CA GLU A 159 13.77 1.69 0.50
C GLU A 159 12.46 1.97 -0.22
N ILE A 160 12.56 2.25 -1.53
CA ILE A 160 11.43 2.50 -2.42
C ILE A 160 11.60 1.62 -3.66
N TYR A 161 10.64 0.70 -3.83
CA TYR A 161 10.58 -0.17 -5.01
C TYR A 161 9.51 0.37 -5.97
N TRP A 162 9.85 0.50 -7.26
CA TRP A 162 9.05 1.22 -8.26
C TRP A 162 8.89 0.48 -9.59
N GLU A 163 9.64 -0.57 -9.81
CA GLU A 163 9.72 -1.28 -11.08
C GLU A 163 9.25 -2.72 -10.94
N TYR A 164 8.69 -3.27 -12.00
CA TYR A 164 8.42 -4.69 -12.18
C TYR A 164 8.47 -5.07 -13.66
N ALA A 165 9.20 -6.15 -13.99
CA ALA A 165 9.31 -6.70 -15.35
C ALA A 165 9.70 -5.65 -16.41
N GLY A 166 10.62 -4.74 -16.09
CA GLY A 166 11.08 -3.69 -16.97
C GLY A 166 10.16 -2.47 -17.10
N SER A 167 9.05 -2.43 -16.35
CA SER A 167 8.06 -1.36 -16.37
C SER A 167 7.97 -0.64 -15.03
N GLY A 168 7.59 0.65 -15.04
CA GLY A 168 7.42 1.47 -13.83
C GLY A 168 7.70 2.95 -14.11
N ASP A 169 7.55 3.79 -13.08
CA ASP A 169 7.84 5.24 -13.15
C ASP A 169 8.82 5.65 -12.05
N ILE A 170 10.08 5.82 -12.40
CA ILE A 170 11.13 6.23 -11.47
C ILE A 170 10.90 7.64 -10.91
N SER A 171 10.24 8.54 -11.67
CA SER A 171 10.05 9.92 -11.24
C SER A 171 9.24 10.01 -9.94
N GLY A 172 8.21 9.18 -9.80
CA GLY A 172 7.43 9.11 -8.55
C GLY A 172 8.25 8.56 -7.38
N ALA A 173 9.11 7.57 -7.61
CA ALA A 173 10.02 7.04 -6.59
C ALA A 173 11.02 8.09 -6.11
N GLU A 174 11.56 8.91 -7.03
CA GLU A 174 12.47 10.01 -6.70
C GLU A 174 11.81 11.11 -5.85
N ILE A 175 10.51 11.39 -6.07
CA ILE A 175 9.75 12.30 -5.22
C ILE A 175 9.64 11.74 -3.79
N ILE A 176 9.31 10.47 -3.66
CA ILE A 176 9.24 9.80 -2.35
C ILE A 176 10.62 9.84 -1.68
N ALA A 177 11.69 9.53 -2.42
CA ALA A 177 13.07 9.57 -1.92
C ALA A 177 13.48 10.97 -1.41
N ARG A 178 13.16 12.02 -2.16
CA ARG A 178 13.41 13.41 -1.72
C ARG A 178 12.66 13.77 -0.43
N THR A 179 11.48 13.21 -0.21
CA THR A 179 10.68 13.47 0.99
C THR A 179 11.20 12.71 2.20
N THR A 180 11.69 11.48 2.00
CA THR A 180 12.01 10.54 3.08
C THR A 180 13.52 10.38 3.34
N GLY A 181 14.34 10.64 2.34
CA GLY A 181 15.77 10.28 2.35
C GLY A 181 16.03 8.80 2.01
N TYR A 182 15.02 8.05 1.58
CA TYR A 182 15.14 6.62 1.29
C TYR A 182 15.80 6.33 -0.05
N SER A 183 16.38 5.13 -0.16
CA SER A 183 17.03 4.66 -1.38
C SER A 183 16.00 4.17 -2.40
N VAL A 184 16.11 4.60 -3.65
CA VAL A 184 15.34 4.08 -4.78
C VAL A 184 16.00 2.80 -5.27
N LYS A 185 15.29 1.68 -5.25
CA LYS A 185 15.82 0.36 -5.59
C LYS A 185 14.89 -0.42 -6.53
N LYS A 186 15.48 -1.40 -7.21
CA LYS A 186 14.76 -2.49 -7.88
C LYS A 186 14.85 -3.74 -7.01
N ILE A 187 13.76 -4.51 -6.97
CA ILE A 187 13.76 -5.81 -6.31
C ILE A 187 13.82 -6.91 -7.36
N VAL A 188 14.73 -7.85 -7.18
CA VAL A 188 14.91 -9.00 -8.09
C VAL A 188 14.41 -10.27 -7.40
N GLY A 189 13.74 -11.13 -8.16
CA GLY A 189 13.24 -12.40 -7.65
C GLY A 189 11.97 -12.31 -6.80
N SER A 190 11.32 -11.14 -6.73
CA SER A 190 9.99 -10.95 -6.14
C SER A 190 8.90 -11.20 -7.19
N ALA A 191 7.78 -11.78 -6.79
CA ALA A 191 6.59 -11.96 -7.62
C ALA A 191 5.33 -12.04 -6.74
N GLY A 192 4.18 -11.68 -7.31
CA GLY A 192 2.89 -11.76 -6.64
C GLY A 192 2.60 -10.61 -5.69
N GLY A 193 3.35 -9.51 -5.75
CA GLY A 193 3.14 -8.32 -4.93
C GLY A 193 2.03 -7.41 -5.47
N TYR A 194 1.46 -6.56 -4.59
CA TYR A 194 0.44 -5.58 -4.99
C TYR A 194 0.99 -4.59 -6.01
N LYS A 195 2.21 -4.07 -5.79
CA LYS A 195 2.92 -3.20 -6.75
C LYS A 195 3.09 -3.90 -8.10
N ASP A 196 3.55 -5.16 -8.07
CA ASP A 196 3.83 -5.94 -9.27
C ASP A 196 2.56 -6.13 -10.10
N TRP A 197 1.45 -6.47 -9.44
CA TRP A 197 0.14 -6.62 -10.07
C TRP A 197 -0.38 -5.29 -10.67
N CYS A 198 -0.23 -4.17 -9.97
CA CYS A 198 -0.64 -2.87 -10.49
C CYS A 198 0.17 -2.48 -11.75
N ILE A 199 1.47 -2.73 -11.76
CA ILE A 199 2.32 -2.45 -12.92
C ILE A 199 2.00 -3.41 -14.06
N GLN A 200 1.99 -4.72 -13.81
CA GLN A 200 1.85 -5.73 -14.85
C GLN A 200 0.44 -5.81 -15.45
N LYS A 201 -0.60 -5.81 -14.60
CA LYS A 201 -1.99 -6.06 -15.06
C LYS A 201 -2.77 -4.78 -15.31
N LEU A 202 -2.47 -3.69 -14.59
CA LEU A 202 -3.19 -2.42 -14.77
C LEU A 202 -2.41 -1.40 -15.59
N GLY A 203 -1.10 -1.61 -15.82
CA GLY A 203 -0.25 -0.69 -16.56
C GLY A 203 -0.09 0.68 -15.88
N ILE A 204 -0.19 0.74 -14.56
CA ILE A 204 -0.10 1.98 -13.79
C ILE A 204 1.16 2.01 -12.94
N PRO A 205 1.75 3.21 -12.71
CA PRO A 205 2.83 3.38 -11.75
C PRO A 205 2.40 2.89 -10.35
N ALA A 206 3.27 2.12 -9.70
CA ALA A 206 3.01 1.63 -8.36
C ALA A 206 4.31 1.58 -7.55
N TYR A 207 4.20 1.83 -6.25
CA TYR A 207 5.36 1.97 -5.37
C TYR A 207 5.16 1.16 -4.10
N THR A 208 6.21 0.43 -3.68
CA THR A 208 6.33 -0.11 -2.33
C THR A 208 7.33 0.73 -1.57
N ILE A 209 6.95 1.19 -0.38
CA ILE A 209 7.74 2.06 0.49
C ILE A 209 8.02 1.30 1.79
N GLU A 210 9.26 0.92 2.01
CA GLU A 210 9.74 0.24 3.22
C GLU A 210 10.11 1.29 4.28
N CYS A 211 9.12 1.65 5.10
CA CYS A 211 9.25 2.72 6.10
C CYS A 211 10.17 2.31 7.25
N GLY A 212 11.05 3.24 7.66
CA GLY A 212 11.98 3.04 8.76
C GLY A 212 13.32 2.44 8.33
N ASP A 213 14.35 2.77 9.07
CA ASP A 213 15.73 2.34 8.81
C ASP A 213 15.89 0.82 9.00
N ASP A 214 16.82 0.21 8.27
CA ASP A 214 17.08 -1.23 8.35
C ASP A 214 17.67 -1.70 9.69
N SER A 215 18.26 -0.80 10.47
CA SER A 215 18.73 -1.08 11.84
C SER A 215 17.60 -1.33 12.85
N LEU A 216 16.37 -0.92 12.52
CA LEU A 216 15.20 -1.18 13.36
C LEU A 216 14.84 -2.67 13.37
N THR A 217 14.15 -3.12 14.41
CA THR A 217 13.65 -4.49 14.54
C THR A 217 12.12 -4.54 14.40
N HIS A 218 11.61 -5.61 13.78
CA HIS A 218 10.16 -5.88 13.79
C HIS A 218 9.68 -6.39 15.15
N PRO A 219 8.44 -6.08 15.51
CA PRO A 219 7.57 -5.08 14.90
C PRO A 219 8.01 -3.65 15.30
N ILE A 220 7.99 -2.72 14.38
CA ILE A 220 8.14 -1.31 14.73
C ILE A 220 6.85 -0.86 15.44
N THR A 221 6.99 -0.29 16.63
CA THR A 221 5.83 0.05 17.48
C THR A 221 5.62 1.55 17.68
N LYS A 222 6.65 2.35 17.38
CA LYS A 222 6.61 3.81 17.54
C LYS A 222 6.50 4.50 16.19
N LEU A 223 5.50 5.37 16.06
CA LEU A 223 5.32 6.17 14.84
C LEU A 223 6.45 7.20 14.61
N SER A 224 7.22 7.52 15.66
CA SER A 224 8.43 8.35 15.54
C SER A 224 9.51 7.71 14.68
N ASP A 225 9.58 6.38 14.63
CA ASP A 225 10.62 5.63 13.95
C ASP A 225 10.41 5.56 12.43
N ILE A 226 9.23 6.01 11.97
CA ILE A 226 8.86 6.15 10.55
C ILE A 226 8.31 7.57 10.26
N LYS A 227 8.76 8.56 11.01
CA LYS A 227 8.23 9.94 10.95
C LYS A 227 8.47 10.65 9.61
N GLU A 228 9.53 10.30 8.91
CA GLU A 228 9.91 10.84 7.60
C GLU A 228 8.86 10.51 6.53
N CYS A 229 8.13 9.42 6.69
CA CYS A 229 7.05 9.05 5.77
C CYS A 229 5.78 9.92 5.90
N LYS A 230 5.65 10.71 6.97
CA LYS A 230 4.42 11.49 7.26
C LYS A 230 4.01 12.49 6.17
N ASN A 231 4.92 12.91 5.32
CA ASN A 231 4.65 13.89 4.28
C ASN A 231 4.59 13.28 2.86
N VAL A 232 4.82 11.98 2.73
CA VAL A 232 4.92 11.31 1.41
C VAL A 232 3.69 11.59 0.54
N LEU A 233 2.47 11.35 1.02
CA LEU A 233 1.27 11.58 0.20
C LEU A 233 1.08 13.05 -0.19
N ARG A 234 1.40 14.00 0.70
CA ARG A 234 1.33 15.44 0.40
C ARG A 234 2.26 15.81 -0.76
N ASP A 235 3.53 15.43 -0.65
CA ASP A 235 4.56 15.85 -1.59
C ASP A 235 4.45 15.11 -2.93
N PHE A 236 4.10 13.84 -2.86
CA PHE A 236 3.82 13.00 -4.02
C PHE A 236 2.63 13.55 -4.83
N THR A 237 1.50 13.82 -4.17
CA THR A 237 0.30 14.33 -4.84
C THR A 237 0.50 15.75 -5.38
N LYS A 238 1.31 16.58 -4.73
CA LYS A 238 1.69 17.91 -5.22
C LYS A 238 2.49 17.84 -6.53
N TYR A 239 3.37 16.87 -6.66
CA TYR A 239 4.13 16.65 -7.90
C TYR A 239 3.21 16.26 -9.06
N TYR A 240 2.31 15.28 -8.83
CA TYR A 240 1.41 14.82 -9.88
C TYR A 240 0.34 15.84 -10.25
N GLU A 241 -0.13 16.67 -9.33
CA GLU A 241 -1.02 17.80 -9.62
C GLU A 241 -0.37 18.72 -10.66
N ARG A 242 0.90 19.13 -10.49
CA ARG A 242 1.63 19.96 -11.45
C ARG A 242 1.78 19.27 -12.80
N LYS A 243 2.19 18.02 -12.83
CA LYS A 243 2.38 17.25 -14.07
C LYS A 243 1.09 17.12 -14.90
N ILE A 244 -0.07 17.00 -14.23
CA ILE A 244 -1.39 16.95 -14.89
C ILE A 244 -1.74 18.31 -15.51
N TYR A 245 -1.48 19.41 -14.81
CA TYR A 245 -1.73 20.77 -15.34
C TYR A 245 -0.81 21.13 -16.49
N GLU A 246 0.47 20.83 -16.41
CA GLU A 246 1.44 21.09 -17.48
C GLU A 246 1.15 20.26 -18.74
N GLY A 247 0.79 18.99 -18.61
CA GLY A 247 0.38 18.15 -19.73
C GLY A 247 -0.93 18.61 -20.39
N GLY A 248 -1.89 19.13 -19.62
CA GLY A 248 -3.13 19.72 -20.15
C GLY A 248 -2.93 21.05 -20.88
N ALA A 249 -1.95 21.84 -20.47
CA ALA A 249 -1.60 23.09 -21.16
C ALA A 249 -0.94 22.84 -22.53
N GLN A 250 -0.07 21.83 -22.62
CA GLN A 250 0.57 21.45 -23.89
C GLN A 250 -0.40 20.88 -24.93
N VAL A 251 -1.45 20.18 -24.50
CA VAL A 251 -2.49 19.66 -25.42
C VAL A 251 -3.36 20.79 -25.96
N ARG A 252 -3.66 21.84 -25.15
CA ARG A 252 -4.41 23.02 -25.60
C ARG A 252 -3.60 23.92 -26.52
N ALA A 253 -2.26 23.99 -26.39
CA ALA A 253 -1.39 24.78 -27.23
C ALA A 253 -1.10 24.14 -28.59
N LYS A 254 -1.37 22.85 -28.79
CA LYS A 254 -1.20 22.14 -30.08
C LYS A 254 -2.51 21.97 -30.85
N GLY A 255 -3.61 22.51 -30.35
CA GLY A 255 -4.96 22.43 -30.94
C GLY A 255 -5.48 23.78 -31.47
N VAL A 256 -4.57 24.70 -31.86
CA VAL A 256 -4.91 25.96 -32.59
C VAL A 256 -4.20 25.97 -33.90
#